data_dd22311f5bddd01370310ec70f4cc2a0
#
_entry.id   dd22311f5bddd01370310ec70f4cc2a0
#
_cell.length_a   1.000
_cell.length_b   1.000
_cell.length_c   1.000
_cell.angle_alpha   90.00
_cell.angle_beta   90.00
_cell.angle_gamma   90.00
#
_symmetry.space_group_name_H-M   'P 1'
#
loop_
_entity.id
_entity.type
_entity.pdbx_description
1 polymer ?
#
loop_
_entity_poly.entity_id
_entity_poly.type
_entity_poly.pdbx_seq_one_letter_code
_entity_poly.pdbx_strand_id
1 'polypeptide(L)'
;MEQRLSLVTLGVSDLGRARRFYEALGWQSGAAPDDDVVFFRAGRTVLALWGRAELAEDSGVEDGGGWGGVTLAHNVRSPEEVDAVLADAEHAGATITRAAGPAFWGGYTGVFTDPEGHAWEVSHNPHWTFAADGSVVLPT
;
A
#
# COMPACT_ATOMS: atom_id res chain seq x y z
N MET A 1 -14.97 1.70 20.24
CA MET A 1 -13.73 1.88 19.43
C MET A 1 -13.92 3.14 18.59
N GLU A 2 -12.99 4.07 18.63
CA GLU A 2 -13.04 5.25 17.77
C GLU A 2 -12.89 4.85 16.28
N GLN A 3 -13.55 5.60 15.39
CA GLN A 3 -13.52 5.33 13.94
C GLN A 3 -12.22 5.87 13.31
N ARG A 4 -11.12 5.20 13.60
CA ARG A 4 -9.79 5.50 13.04
C ARG A 4 -8.92 4.27 12.92
N LEU A 5 -8.04 4.28 11.95
CA LEU A 5 -7.01 3.28 11.74
C LEU A 5 -5.64 3.93 12.05
N SER A 6 -4.92 3.38 13.01
CA SER A 6 -3.61 3.91 13.43
C SER A 6 -2.46 3.33 12.62
N LEU A 7 -2.56 2.05 12.30
CA LEU A 7 -1.46 1.27 11.74
C LEU A 7 -2.00 0.10 10.92
N VAL A 8 -1.37 -0.18 9.79
CA VAL A 8 -1.51 -1.43 9.05
C VAL A 8 -0.16 -2.13 9.06
N THR A 9 -0.10 -3.38 9.50
CA THR A 9 1.11 -4.20 9.45
C THR A 9 0.98 -5.23 8.34
N LEU A 10 1.93 -5.25 7.43
CA LEU A 10 2.04 -6.25 6.37
C LEU A 10 3.05 -7.32 6.78
N GLY A 11 2.63 -8.58 6.74
CA GLY A 11 3.52 -9.72 6.94
C GLY A 11 4.36 -9.95 5.68
N VAL A 12 5.67 -10.04 5.84
CA VAL A 12 6.62 -10.19 4.74
C VAL A 12 7.59 -11.35 5.00
N SER A 13 7.98 -12.05 3.95
CA SER A 13 8.96 -13.15 4.07
C SER A 13 10.40 -12.66 4.04
N ASP A 14 10.65 -11.53 3.37
CA ASP A 14 11.96 -10.88 3.27
C ASP A 14 11.82 -9.39 3.59
N LEU A 15 12.09 -9.04 4.85
CA LEU A 15 11.93 -7.67 5.37
C LEU A 15 12.83 -6.68 4.64
N GLY A 16 14.06 -7.06 4.34
CA GLY A 16 15.01 -6.20 3.62
C GLY A 16 14.57 -5.90 2.20
N ARG A 17 14.05 -6.90 1.48
CA ARG A 17 13.51 -6.73 0.14
C ARG A 17 12.25 -5.86 0.15
N ALA A 18 11.33 -6.11 1.04
CA ALA A 18 10.12 -5.32 1.19
C ALA A 18 10.44 -3.86 1.52
N ARG A 19 11.35 -3.61 2.46
CA ARG A 19 11.82 -2.27 2.80
C ARG A 19 12.37 -1.53 1.57
N ARG A 20 13.29 -2.16 0.83
CA ARG A 20 13.90 -1.55 -0.36
C ARG A 20 12.87 -1.19 -1.43
N PHE A 21 11.82 -2.00 -1.58
CA PHE A 21 10.72 -1.70 -2.51
C PHE A 21 10.04 -0.36 -2.17
N TYR A 22 9.58 -0.17 -0.92
CA TYR A 22 8.91 1.06 -0.52
C TYR A 22 9.86 2.27 -0.53
N GLU A 23 11.13 2.07 -0.17
CA GLU A 23 12.16 3.12 -0.29
C GLU A 23 12.38 3.52 -1.76
N ALA A 24 12.34 2.58 -2.69
CA ALA A 24 12.44 2.85 -4.14
C ALA A 24 11.22 3.64 -4.68
N LEU A 25 10.06 3.54 -4.03
CA LEU A 25 8.90 4.40 -4.30
C LEU A 25 9.03 5.81 -3.71
N GLY A 26 10.11 6.12 -2.99
CA GLY A 26 10.33 7.40 -2.33
C GLY A 26 9.84 7.48 -0.89
N TRP A 27 9.40 6.38 -0.30
CA TRP A 27 8.99 6.34 1.09
C TRP A 27 10.22 6.33 2.01
N GLN A 28 10.10 6.98 3.16
CA GLN A 28 11.20 7.07 4.13
C GLN A 28 10.85 6.28 5.39
N SER A 29 11.68 5.29 5.71
CA SER A 29 11.58 4.56 6.97
C SER A 29 12.37 5.27 8.07
N GLY A 30 11.82 5.25 9.29
CA GLY A 30 12.53 5.69 10.48
C GLY A 30 13.37 4.60 11.15
N ALA A 31 13.33 3.37 10.62
CA ALA A 31 13.94 2.21 11.23
C ALA A 31 15.44 2.10 10.93
N ALA A 32 16.21 1.61 11.89
CA ALA A 32 17.58 1.19 11.65
C ALA A 32 17.63 -0.07 10.76
N PRO A 33 18.76 -0.33 10.06
CA PRO A 33 18.88 -1.50 9.17
C PRO A 33 18.65 -2.85 9.85
N ASP A 34 18.92 -2.94 11.15
CA ASP A 34 18.84 -4.17 11.93
C ASP A 34 17.53 -4.32 12.73
N ASP A 35 16.59 -3.40 12.55
CA ASP A 35 15.29 -3.49 13.22
C ASP A 35 14.43 -4.63 12.64
N ASP A 36 13.73 -5.34 13.50
CA ASP A 36 12.84 -6.46 13.13
C ASP A 36 11.53 -5.97 12.51
N VAL A 37 11.18 -4.72 12.71
CA VAL A 37 9.98 -4.06 12.18
C VAL A 37 10.37 -2.75 11.50
N VAL A 38 9.82 -2.50 10.32
CA VAL A 38 10.04 -1.25 9.58
C VAL A 38 8.75 -0.46 9.58
N PHE A 39 8.83 0.84 9.88
CA PHE A 39 7.68 1.74 9.90
C PHE A 39 7.82 2.84 8.86
N PHE A 40 6.75 3.07 8.12
CA PHE A 40 6.61 4.19 7.18
C PHE A 40 5.43 5.06 7.57
N ARG A 41 5.62 6.37 7.61
CA ARG A 41 4.49 7.29 7.79
C ARG A 41 3.70 7.36 6.48
N ALA A 42 2.43 6.99 6.51
CA ALA A 42 1.51 6.99 5.37
C ALA A 42 0.37 7.98 5.64
N GLY A 43 0.63 9.28 5.43
CA GLY A 43 -0.33 10.32 5.78
C GLY A 43 -0.61 10.34 7.29
N ARG A 44 -1.86 10.11 7.67
CA ARG A 44 -2.30 10.05 9.07
C ARG A 44 -2.23 8.66 9.69
N THR A 45 -1.85 7.66 8.91
CA THR A 45 -1.65 6.29 9.41
C THR A 45 -0.19 5.88 9.26
N VAL A 46 0.13 4.68 9.67
CA VAL A 46 1.45 4.08 9.54
C VAL A 46 1.33 2.77 8.79
N LEU A 47 2.23 2.53 7.85
CA LEU A 47 2.44 1.21 7.28
C LEU A 47 3.65 0.58 7.98
N ALA A 48 3.46 -0.61 8.55
CA ALA A 48 4.54 -1.39 9.13
C ALA A 48 4.81 -2.63 8.28
N LEU A 49 6.06 -3.05 8.24
CA LEU A 49 6.49 -4.34 7.68
C LEU A 49 7.07 -5.17 8.81
N TRP A 50 6.63 -6.43 8.91
CA TRP A 50 7.12 -7.37 9.91
C TRP A 50 7.18 -8.78 9.35
N GLY A 51 8.06 -9.60 9.89
CA GLY A 51 8.14 -11.01 9.49
C GLY A 51 6.77 -11.68 9.55
N ARG A 52 6.39 -12.36 8.46
CA ARG A 52 5.04 -12.92 8.30
C ARG A 52 4.71 -13.97 9.39
N ALA A 53 5.68 -14.81 9.72
CA ALA A 53 5.50 -15.83 10.75
C ALA A 53 5.32 -15.21 12.15
N GLU A 54 6.14 -14.22 12.48
CA GLU A 54 6.07 -13.50 13.75
C GLU A 54 4.76 -12.72 13.88
N LEU A 55 4.31 -12.08 12.79
CA LEU A 55 3.04 -11.37 12.76
C LEU A 55 1.85 -12.32 12.96
N ALA A 56 1.86 -13.48 12.33
CA ALA A 56 0.80 -14.47 12.49
C ALA A 56 0.74 -15.00 13.95
N GLU A 57 1.89 -15.29 14.53
CA GLU A 57 2.00 -15.73 15.93
C GLU A 57 1.49 -14.64 16.89
N ASP A 58 1.94 -13.41 16.73
CA ASP A 58 1.52 -12.26 17.55
C ASP A 58 0.01 -12.00 17.44
N SER A 59 -0.54 -12.16 16.23
CA SER A 59 -1.97 -11.98 15.98
C SER A 59 -2.84 -13.14 16.43
N GLY A 60 -2.24 -14.28 16.77
CA GLY A 60 -2.95 -15.49 17.18
C GLY A 60 -3.75 -16.14 16.04
N VAL A 61 -3.26 -16.04 14.80
CA VAL A 61 -3.93 -16.59 13.60
C VAL A 61 -3.01 -17.52 12.85
N GLU A 62 -3.61 -18.45 12.10
CA GLU A 62 -2.85 -19.29 11.17
C GLU A 62 -2.58 -18.54 9.87
N ASP A 63 -1.35 -18.63 9.39
CA ASP A 63 -1.00 -18.11 8.07
C ASP A 63 -1.36 -19.16 7.00
N GLY A 64 -2.51 -18.97 6.38
CA GLY A 64 -2.97 -19.81 5.26
C GLY A 64 -2.33 -19.46 3.91
N GLY A 65 -1.46 -18.45 3.85
CA GLY A 65 -0.90 -17.92 2.61
C GLY A 65 -1.93 -17.17 1.76
N GLY A 66 -1.56 -16.86 0.53
CA GLY A 66 -2.45 -16.18 -0.43
C GLY A 66 -2.67 -14.70 -0.15
N TRP A 67 -3.69 -14.15 -0.81
CA TRP A 67 -3.97 -12.71 -0.79
C TRP A 67 -4.44 -12.17 0.58
N GLY A 68 -5.17 -12.95 1.35
CA GLY A 68 -5.64 -12.56 2.69
C GLY A 68 -6.89 -11.68 2.73
N GLY A 69 -7.46 -11.29 1.60
CA GLY A 69 -8.71 -10.52 1.52
C GLY A 69 -8.55 -9.02 1.77
N VAL A 70 -7.32 -8.47 1.71
CA VAL A 70 -7.04 -7.04 1.89
C VAL A 70 -6.36 -6.47 0.65
N THR A 71 -6.86 -5.33 0.17
CA THR A 71 -6.19 -4.50 -0.83
C THR A 71 -6.03 -3.10 -0.26
N LEU A 72 -4.81 -2.59 -0.29
CA LEU A 72 -4.52 -1.20 0.04
C LEU A 72 -4.80 -0.32 -1.17
N ALA A 73 -5.09 0.95 -0.96
CA ALA A 73 -5.33 1.87 -2.06
C ALA A 73 -4.53 3.16 -1.89
N HIS A 74 -4.03 3.64 -3.01
CA HIS A 74 -3.40 4.95 -3.14
C HIS A 74 -4.19 5.78 -4.16
N ASN A 75 -4.90 6.78 -3.66
CA ASN A 75 -5.68 7.67 -4.51
C ASN A 75 -4.85 8.87 -4.96
N VAL A 76 -5.01 9.21 -6.23
CA VAL A 76 -4.31 10.30 -6.91
C VAL A 76 -5.30 11.24 -7.60
N ARG A 77 -4.80 12.38 -8.08
CA ARG A 77 -5.65 13.48 -8.54
C ARG A 77 -6.03 13.43 -10.02
N SER A 78 -5.37 12.56 -10.81
CA SER A 78 -5.62 12.44 -12.25
C SER A 78 -5.35 11.02 -12.76
N PRO A 79 -5.93 10.64 -13.92
CA PRO A 79 -5.58 9.39 -14.60
C PRO A 79 -4.09 9.29 -14.94
N GLU A 80 -3.47 10.38 -15.32
CA GLU A 80 -2.04 10.44 -15.65
C GLU A 80 -1.17 10.12 -14.44
N GLU A 81 -1.58 10.55 -13.24
CA GLU A 81 -0.90 10.18 -11.99
C GLU A 81 -1.06 8.70 -11.68
N VAL A 82 -2.19 8.06 -12.02
CA VAL A 82 -2.35 6.60 -11.90
C VAL A 82 -1.30 5.88 -12.75
N ASP A 83 -1.18 6.26 -14.01
CA ASP A 83 -0.21 5.68 -14.94
C ASP A 83 1.23 5.86 -14.42
N ALA A 84 1.55 7.06 -13.92
CA ALA A 84 2.88 7.36 -13.39
C ALA A 84 3.23 6.53 -12.14
N VAL A 85 2.30 6.40 -11.20
CA VAL A 85 2.52 5.60 -9.98
C VAL A 85 2.70 4.11 -10.32
N LEU A 86 1.89 3.57 -11.23
CA LEU A 86 2.03 2.18 -11.66
C LEU A 86 3.38 1.93 -12.35
N ALA A 87 3.83 2.86 -13.19
CA ALA A 87 5.15 2.77 -13.82
C ALA A 87 6.28 2.80 -12.78
N ASP A 88 6.21 3.69 -11.80
CA ASP A 88 7.17 3.77 -10.70
C ASP A 88 7.19 2.49 -9.87
N ALA A 89 6.02 1.94 -9.58
CA ALA A 89 5.90 0.69 -8.83
C ALA A 89 6.53 -0.49 -9.60
N GLU A 90 6.25 -0.63 -10.87
CA GLU A 90 6.86 -1.67 -11.72
C GLU A 90 8.38 -1.53 -11.77
N HIS A 91 8.88 -0.31 -11.92
CA HIS A 91 10.32 -0.02 -11.91
C HIS A 91 10.97 -0.35 -10.55
N ALA A 92 10.24 -0.17 -9.46
CA ALA A 92 10.69 -0.51 -8.10
C ALA A 92 10.63 -2.02 -7.79
N GLY A 93 10.03 -2.84 -8.66
CA GLY A 93 9.96 -4.29 -8.53
C GLY A 93 8.56 -4.87 -8.31
N ALA A 94 7.51 -4.06 -8.43
CA ALA A 94 6.13 -4.54 -8.37
C ALA A 94 5.74 -5.32 -9.64
N THR A 95 4.71 -6.13 -9.50
CA THR A 95 4.02 -6.78 -10.62
C THR A 95 2.69 -6.07 -10.88
N ILE A 96 2.46 -5.62 -12.11
CA ILE A 96 1.16 -5.08 -12.50
C ILE A 96 0.20 -6.25 -12.72
N THR A 97 -0.76 -6.39 -11.80
CA THR A 97 -1.75 -7.47 -11.86
C THR A 97 -3.01 -7.07 -12.61
N ARG A 98 -3.30 -5.78 -12.67
CA ARG A 98 -4.36 -5.21 -13.52
C ARG A 98 -3.88 -3.89 -14.10
N ALA A 99 -3.78 -3.82 -15.42
CA ALA A 99 -3.39 -2.60 -16.13
C ALA A 99 -4.37 -1.45 -15.81
N ALA A 100 -3.85 -0.22 -15.82
CA ALA A 100 -4.68 0.97 -15.62
C ALA A 100 -5.69 1.12 -16.75
N GLY A 101 -6.90 1.51 -16.39
CA GLY A 101 -7.99 1.76 -17.32
C GLY A 101 -9.21 2.35 -16.65
N PRO A 102 -10.20 2.77 -17.47
CA PRO A 102 -11.47 3.28 -16.96
C PRO A 102 -12.21 2.23 -16.13
N ALA A 103 -12.76 2.66 -15.00
CA ALA A 103 -13.64 1.84 -14.18
C ALA A 103 -15.11 2.13 -14.49
N PHE A 104 -15.99 1.14 -14.32
CA PHE A 104 -17.41 1.28 -14.61
C PHE A 104 -18.13 2.40 -13.81
N TRP A 105 -17.58 2.75 -12.64
CA TRP A 105 -18.11 3.81 -11.77
C TRP A 105 -17.57 5.22 -12.12
N GLY A 106 -16.85 5.37 -13.23
CA GLY A 106 -16.39 6.66 -13.76
C GLY A 106 -14.98 7.04 -13.38
N GLY A 107 -14.28 6.24 -12.60
CA GLY A 107 -12.89 6.45 -12.25
C GLY A 107 -11.89 5.85 -13.24
N TYR A 108 -10.62 5.93 -12.87
CA TYR A 108 -9.50 5.32 -13.60
C TYR A 108 -8.57 4.65 -12.59
N THR A 109 -8.28 3.37 -12.78
CA THR A 109 -7.62 2.57 -11.75
C THR A 109 -6.80 1.42 -12.34
N GLY A 110 -5.75 1.04 -11.64
CA GLY A 110 -4.95 -0.14 -11.89
C GLY A 110 -4.49 -0.76 -10.57
N VAL A 111 -3.90 -1.95 -10.63
CA VAL A 111 -3.46 -2.68 -9.44
C VAL A 111 -2.06 -3.22 -9.67
N PHE A 112 -1.22 -3.09 -8.67
CA PHE A 112 0.03 -3.82 -8.57
C PHE A 112 0.09 -4.66 -7.30
N THR A 113 0.92 -5.70 -7.31
CA THR A 113 1.36 -6.36 -6.09
C THR A 113 2.81 -5.97 -5.80
N ASP A 114 3.10 -5.73 -4.53
CA ASP A 114 4.48 -5.55 -4.10
C ASP A 114 5.26 -6.88 -4.20
N PRO A 115 6.59 -6.91 -3.99
CA PRO A 115 7.37 -8.14 -4.09
C PRO A 115 6.95 -9.25 -3.13
N GLU A 116 6.19 -8.91 -2.10
CA GLU A 116 5.65 -9.86 -1.11
C GLU A 116 4.22 -10.32 -1.42
N GLY A 117 3.63 -9.84 -2.54
CA GLY A 117 2.29 -10.20 -2.98
C GLY A 117 1.16 -9.37 -2.37
N HIS A 118 1.46 -8.28 -1.67
CA HIS A 118 0.43 -7.37 -1.16
C HIS A 118 -0.12 -6.50 -2.28
N ALA A 119 -1.45 -6.50 -2.43
CA ALA A 119 -2.14 -5.79 -3.49
C ALA A 119 -2.34 -4.31 -3.14
N TRP A 120 -2.06 -3.45 -4.12
CA TRP A 120 -2.27 -2.01 -4.07
C TRP A 120 -3.09 -1.56 -5.28
N GLU A 121 -4.25 -0.96 -5.04
CA GLU A 121 -4.99 -0.24 -6.06
C GLU A 121 -4.47 1.20 -6.14
N VAL A 122 -4.14 1.65 -7.33
CA VAL A 122 -3.86 3.06 -7.63
C VAL A 122 -5.06 3.62 -8.37
N SER A 123 -5.70 4.65 -7.83
CA SER A 123 -7.02 5.06 -8.26
C SER A 123 -7.17 6.58 -8.35
N HIS A 124 -7.80 7.04 -9.43
CA HIS A 124 -8.39 8.37 -9.55
C HIS A 124 -9.91 8.25 -9.50
N ASN A 125 -10.52 8.87 -8.50
CA ASN A 125 -11.97 8.98 -8.38
C ASN A 125 -12.37 10.45 -8.58
N PRO A 126 -13.09 10.80 -9.68
CA PRO A 126 -13.43 12.20 -9.98
C PRO A 126 -14.43 12.79 -8.99
N HIS A 127 -15.08 11.97 -8.16
CA HIS A 127 -16.03 12.40 -7.14
C HIS A 127 -15.43 12.61 -5.76
N TRP A 128 -14.16 12.26 -5.58
CA TRP A 128 -13.46 12.43 -4.32
C TRP A 128 -12.47 13.59 -4.40
N THR A 129 -12.34 14.31 -3.30
CA THR A 129 -11.40 15.42 -3.18
C THR A 129 -10.31 15.08 -2.16
N PHE A 130 -9.32 15.94 -2.06
CA PHE A 130 -8.22 15.77 -1.12
C PHE A 130 -8.14 16.95 -0.17
N ALA A 131 -7.94 16.68 1.10
CA ALA A 131 -7.58 17.69 2.08
C ALA A 131 -6.13 18.17 1.85
N ALA A 132 -5.75 19.23 2.56
CA ALA A 132 -4.41 19.82 2.43
C ALA A 132 -3.28 18.84 2.83
N ASP A 133 -3.57 17.86 3.68
CA ASP A 133 -2.64 16.81 4.10
C ASP A 133 -2.61 15.59 3.16
N GLY A 134 -3.34 15.65 2.05
CA GLY A 134 -3.42 14.57 1.05
C GLY A 134 -4.42 13.46 1.39
N SER A 135 -5.12 13.54 2.51
CA SER A 135 -6.16 12.57 2.84
C SER A 135 -7.38 12.72 1.94
N VAL A 136 -8.03 11.60 1.64
CA VAL A 136 -9.26 11.57 0.84
C VAL A 136 -10.42 12.15 1.64
N VAL A 137 -11.21 13.01 0.98
CA VAL A 137 -12.47 13.54 1.51
C VAL A 137 -13.61 12.87 0.75
N LEU A 138 -14.42 12.12 1.49
CA LEU A 138 -15.59 11.47 0.92
C LEU A 138 -16.70 12.49 0.67
N PRO A 139 -17.49 12.32 -0.40
CA PRO A 139 -18.68 13.15 -0.61
C PRO A 139 -19.69 12.94 0.53
N THR A 140 -20.34 13.99 0.91
CA THR A 140 -21.40 13.97 1.94
C THR A 140 -22.73 13.54 1.37
#